data_ea08e275f2157d075283e646966f68e2
#
_entry.id   ea08e275f2157d075283e646966f68e2
#
_cell.length_a   1.000
_cell.length_b   1.000
_cell.length_c   1.000
_cell.angle_alpha   90.00
_cell.angle_beta   90.00
_cell.angle_gamma   90.00
#
_symmetry.space_group_name_H-M   'P 1'
#
loop_
_entity.id
_entity.type
_entity.pdbx_description
1 polymer ?
#
loop_
_entity_poly.entity_id
_entity_poly.type
_entity_poly.pdbx_seq_one_letter_code
_entity_poly.pdbx_strand_id
1 'polypeptide(L)'
;MKNLLKKIATIFIFYFYCTLSFSHELWLEPVQFNLQPNDKLQAHIKVGQNFNGEKYPYIGAETAKLNLFQNQKAIKLKHRDGDYPAIQAILSGKGSYVLSYESVPEFLEYENYEKFKSFLEEQGLWDKNKYQPSNKITEVYSRYAKSIITVGNAEGSDFQTNLLFEIVLQKSIHNLKDLSEIPVKLYYKNKPYTNCQITIFRSLNNNLDIYKIITDEKGEANISIKEGGIFLLSAVHFSNNQTVQFNANWKSLWASSTFEIIK
;
A
#
# COMPACT_ATOMS: atom_id res chain seq x y z
N MET A 1 53.14 28.10 -37.21
CA MET A 1 52.18 26.99 -37.30
C MET A 1 51.53 26.83 -35.95
N LYS A 2 50.32 27.38 -35.78
CA LYS A 2 49.61 27.41 -34.48
C LYS A 2 48.55 26.31 -34.48
N ASN A 3 48.73 25.30 -33.62
CA ASN A 3 47.73 24.23 -33.43
C ASN A 3 46.55 24.78 -32.65
N LEU A 4 45.42 24.81 -33.33
CA LEU A 4 44.12 25.17 -32.73
C LEU A 4 43.50 23.92 -32.10
N LEU A 5 43.68 23.72 -30.79
CA LEU A 5 42.97 22.70 -30.02
C LEU A 5 41.52 23.13 -29.83
N LYS A 6 40.65 22.47 -30.61
CA LYS A 6 39.20 22.57 -30.40
C LYS A 6 38.83 21.80 -29.14
N LYS A 7 38.50 22.52 -28.04
CA LYS A 7 37.85 21.95 -26.87
C LYS A 7 36.41 21.68 -27.24
N ILE A 8 36.06 20.41 -27.43
CA ILE A 8 34.69 19.95 -27.51
C ILE A 8 34.19 19.85 -26.05
N ALA A 9 33.39 20.82 -25.62
CA ALA A 9 32.66 20.75 -24.37
C ALA A 9 31.45 19.85 -24.57
N THR A 10 31.53 18.60 -24.13
CA THR A 10 30.40 17.68 -24.09
C THR A 10 29.46 18.16 -22.97
N ILE A 11 28.38 18.85 -23.34
CA ILE A 11 27.30 19.20 -22.42
C ILE A 11 26.53 17.91 -22.16
N PHE A 12 26.76 17.33 -20.98
CA PHE A 12 25.90 16.27 -20.44
C PHE A 12 24.56 16.93 -20.04
N ILE A 13 23.58 16.87 -20.95
CA ILE A 13 22.20 17.22 -20.63
C ILE A 13 21.68 16.09 -19.75
N PHE A 14 21.70 16.29 -18.43
CA PHE A 14 20.97 15.47 -17.48
C PHE A 14 19.49 15.72 -17.77
N TYR A 15 18.86 14.86 -18.58
CA TYR A 15 17.43 14.77 -18.63
C TYR A 15 16.96 14.28 -17.24
N PHE A 16 16.59 15.24 -16.42
CA PHE A 16 15.80 14.98 -15.23
C PHE A 16 14.45 14.46 -15.75
N TYR A 17 14.32 13.16 -15.88
CA TYR A 17 13.01 12.55 -16.04
C TYR A 17 12.27 12.87 -14.75
N CYS A 18 11.48 13.95 -14.76
CA CYS A 18 10.42 14.17 -13.82
C CYS A 18 9.47 13.00 -14.01
N THR A 19 9.66 11.94 -13.24
CA THR A 19 8.72 10.83 -13.19
C THR A 19 7.41 11.45 -12.73
N LEU A 20 6.46 11.52 -13.65
CA LEU A 20 5.10 11.95 -13.39
C LEU A 20 4.60 11.14 -12.18
N SER A 21 4.56 11.78 -11.03
CA SER A 21 4.15 11.15 -9.80
C SER A 21 2.63 11.01 -9.84
N PHE A 22 2.16 9.89 -10.38
CA PHE A 22 0.82 9.43 -10.05
C PHE A 22 0.81 9.01 -8.58
N SER A 23 -0.29 9.23 -7.89
CA SER A 23 -0.51 8.61 -6.59
C SER A 23 -0.63 7.10 -6.82
N HIS A 24 0.51 6.40 -6.70
CA HIS A 24 0.59 4.94 -6.85
C HIS A 24 0.29 4.26 -5.52
N GLU A 25 -0.21 3.01 -5.59
CA GLU A 25 -0.32 2.18 -4.42
C GLU A 25 1.04 2.00 -3.74
N LEU A 26 1.05 2.03 -2.41
CA LEU A 26 2.16 1.55 -1.61
C LEU A 26 1.72 0.29 -0.88
N TRP A 27 2.57 -0.73 -0.89
CA TRP A 27 2.33 -1.95 -0.12
C TRP A 27 3.60 -2.49 0.50
N LEU A 28 3.41 -3.33 1.50
CA LEU A 28 4.48 -4.11 2.10
C LEU A 28 4.49 -5.48 1.44
N GLU A 29 5.66 -5.91 0.95
CA GLU A 29 5.81 -7.20 0.31
C GLU A 29 6.89 -8.03 1.00
N PRO A 30 6.51 -8.98 1.86
CA PRO A 30 7.42 -9.98 2.38
C PRO A 30 8.05 -10.78 1.24
N VAL A 31 9.33 -11.11 1.36
CA VAL A 31 10.02 -12.03 0.43
C VAL A 31 9.37 -13.41 0.50
N GLN A 32 8.88 -13.78 1.69
CA GLN A 32 8.08 -14.97 1.95
C GLN A 32 7.00 -14.61 2.97
N PHE A 33 5.75 -14.98 2.67
CA PHE A 33 4.61 -14.77 3.56
C PHE A 33 4.46 -15.90 4.60
N ASN A 34 5.02 -17.07 4.31
CA ASN A 34 4.95 -18.25 5.15
C ASN A 34 6.37 -18.62 5.60
N LEU A 35 6.62 -18.54 6.89
CA LEU A 35 7.91 -18.72 7.52
C LEU A 35 7.84 -19.81 8.59
N GLN A 36 9.01 -20.32 9.02
CA GLN A 36 9.12 -21.18 10.18
C GLN A 36 9.59 -20.39 11.42
N PRO A 37 9.35 -20.89 12.63
CA PRO A 37 9.90 -20.26 13.85
C PRO A 37 11.41 -20.09 13.75
N ASN A 38 11.90 -18.89 14.09
CA ASN A 38 13.28 -18.41 14.00
C ASN A 38 13.75 -18.08 12.58
N ASP A 39 12.88 -18.15 11.58
CA ASP A 39 13.20 -17.59 10.27
C ASP A 39 13.32 -16.07 10.30
N LYS A 40 14.09 -15.56 9.35
CA LYS A 40 14.26 -14.13 9.15
C LYS A 40 13.16 -13.59 8.22
N LEU A 41 12.27 -12.79 8.77
CA LEU A 41 11.40 -11.93 7.96
C LEU A 41 12.26 -10.92 7.20
N GLN A 42 12.03 -10.82 5.90
CA GLN A 42 12.52 -9.75 5.04
C GLN A 42 11.32 -9.22 4.24
N ALA A 43 11.08 -7.91 4.27
CA ALA A 43 9.98 -7.31 3.53
C ALA A 43 10.41 -6.01 2.86
N HIS A 44 9.87 -5.77 1.68
CA HIS A 44 10.08 -4.55 0.91
C HIS A 44 8.92 -3.59 1.13
N ILE A 45 9.21 -2.29 1.13
CA ILE A 45 8.26 -1.23 0.84
C ILE A 45 8.24 -1.10 -0.68
N LYS A 46 7.08 -1.27 -1.30
CA LYS A 46 6.93 -1.14 -2.75
C LYS A 46 5.94 -0.06 -3.10
N VAL A 47 6.22 0.66 -4.19
CA VAL A 47 5.33 1.67 -4.76
C VAL A 47 5.18 1.39 -6.24
N GLY A 48 3.95 1.36 -6.74
CA GLY A 48 3.70 1.07 -8.15
C GLY A 48 2.22 0.97 -8.46
N GLN A 49 1.91 0.36 -9.60
CA GLN A 49 0.56 0.20 -10.09
C GLN A 49 0.32 -1.24 -10.57
N ASN A 50 -0.92 -1.72 -10.46
CA ASN A 50 -1.30 -3.08 -10.88
C ASN A 50 -0.41 -4.16 -10.26
N PHE A 51 -0.12 -4.04 -8.97
CA PHE A 51 0.72 -4.95 -8.19
C PHE A 51 2.15 -5.13 -8.76
N ASN A 52 2.58 -4.23 -9.61
CA ASN A 52 3.94 -4.13 -10.11
C ASN A 52 4.54 -2.79 -9.66
N GLY A 53 5.67 -2.83 -8.94
CA GLY A 53 6.25 -1.61 -8.37
C GLY A 53 7.70 -1.76 -7.99
N GLU A 54 8.35 -0.62 -7.82
CA GLU A 54 9.72 -0.50 -7.39
C GLU A 54 9.86 -0.75 -5.90
N LYS A 55 10.99 -1.32 -5.51
CA LYS A 55 11.36 -1.59 -4.12
C LYS A 55 12.12 -0.41 -3.55
N TYR A 56 11.68 0.07 -2.40
CA TYR A 56 12.32 1.18 -1.70
C TYR A 56 13.08 0.71 -0.45
N PRO A 57 14.22 1.33 -0.13
CA PRO A 57 14.87 1.13 1.16
C PRO A 57 14.03 1.74 2.29
N TYR A 58 14.36 1.43 3.53
CA TYR A 58 13.81 2.16 4.66
C TYR A 58 14.37 3.60 4.66
N ILE A 59 13.47 4.59 4.76
CA ILE A 59 13.80 6.02 4.87
C ILE A 59 13.02 6.59 6.05
N GLY A 60 13.71 6.93 7.13
CA GLY A 60 13.07 7.42 8.36
C GLY A 60 12.32 8.73 8.16
N ALA A 61 12.81 9.62 7.29
CA ALA A 61 12.15 10.88 6.98
C ALA A 61 10.80 10.71 6.25
N GLU A 62 10.58 9.58 5.58
CA GLU A 62 9.33 9.26 4.85
C GLU A 62 8.40 8.34 5.65
N THR A 63 8.86 7.84 6.79
CA THR A 63 8.15 6.86 7.62
C THR A 63 7.61 7.51 8.89
N ALA A 64 6.29 7.65 8.99
CA ALA A 64 5.65 8.12 10.22
C ALA A 64 5.59 7.01 11.28
N LYS A 65 5.24 5.78 10.84
CA LYS A 65 5.22 4.60 11.73
C LYS A 65 5.59 3.33 10.96
N LEU A 66 6.32 2.45 11.64
CA LEU A 66 6.60 1.10 11.19
C LEU A 66 6.57 0.16 12.38
N ASN A 67 5.63 -0.79 12.40
CA ASN A 67 5.43 -1.70 13.51
C ASN A 67 5.29 -3.15 13.02
N LEU A 68 5.74 -4.06 13.85
CA LEU A 68 5.50 -5.49 13.73
C LEU A 68 4.74 -5.95 14.97
N PHE A 69 3.70 -6.76 14.78
CA PHE A 69 2.89 -7.28 15.87
C PHE A 69 2.83 -8.80 15.81
N GLN A 70 2.75 -9.42 16.97
CA GLN A 70 2.32 -10.80 17.15
C GLN A 70 1.27 -10.84 18.27
N ASN A 71 0.14 -11.48 18.02
CA ASN A 71 -0.97 -11.55 18.98
C ASN A 71 -1.34 -10.17 19.55
N GLN A 72 -1.44 -9.15 18.70
CA GLN A 72 -1.72 -7.75 19.00
C GLN A 72 -0.66 -7.05 19.90
N LYS A 73 0.44 -7.71 20.21
CA LYS A 73 1.56 -7.12 20.96
C LYS A 73 2.63 -6.63 19.98
N ALA A 74 3.02 -5.37 20.15
CA ALA A 74 4.08 -4.78 19.33
C ALA A 74 5.44 -5.43 19.64
N ILE A 75 6.17 -5.73 18.57
CA ILE A 75 7.55 -6.20 18.59
C ILE A 75 8.42 -5.05 18.10
N LYS A 76 9.45 -4.70 18.86
CA LYS A 76 10.36 -3.62 18.49
C LYS A 76 11.19 -4.02 17.27
N LEU A 77 11.00 -3.32 16.17
CA LEU A 77 11.85 -3.41 14.99
C LEU A 77 13.14 -2.58 15.18
N LYS A 78 14.22 -3.10 14.60
CA LYS A 78 15.46 -2.36 14.42
C LYS A 78 15.60 -2.05 12.94
N HIS A 79 15.71 -0.79 12.59
CA HIS A 79 15.87 -0.33 11.22
C HIS A 79 16.80 0.89 11.18
N ARG A 80 17.44 1.11 10.05
CA ARG A 80 18.34 2.23 9.77
C ARG A 80 18.03 2.75 8.36
N ASP A 81 18.23 4.02 8.14
CA ASP A 81 18.12 4.60 6.81
C ASP A 81 19.03 3.86 5.82
N GLY A 82 18.44 3.49 4.69
CA GLY A 82 19.09 2.71 3.65
C GLY A 82 19.00 1.19 3.80
N ASP A 83 18.39 0.65 4.88
CA ASP A 83 18.18 -0.80 5.00
C ASP A 83 17.39 -1.33 3.78
N TYR A 84 17.94 -2.40 3.16
CA TYR A 84 17.35 -3.06 1.99
C TYR A 84 17.53 -4.58 2.06
N PRO A 85 16.47 -5.41 2.15
CA PRO A 85 15.04 -5.04 2.27
C PRO A 85 14.76 -4.10 3.44
N ALA A 86 13.76 -3.23 3.27
CA ALA A 86 13.45 -2.15 4.22
C ALA A 86 13.12 -2.64 5.63
N ILE A 87 12.56 -3.84 5.75
CA ILE A 87 12.13 -4.44 7.01
C ILE A 87 12.80 -5.80 7.18
N GLN A 88 13.42 -5.99 8.36
CA GLN A 88 14.08 -7.25 8.72
C GLN A 88 13.84 -7.56 10.20
N ALA A 89 13.44 -8.80 10.51
CA ALA A 89 13.23 -9.26 11.88
C ALA A 89 13.39 -10.78 11.99
N ILE A 90 13.73 -11.30 13.16
CA ILE A 90 13.66 -12.73 13.46
C ILE A 90 12.31 -13.01 14.11
N LEU A 91 11.55 -13.96 13.57
CA LEU A 91 10.22 -14.33 14.05
C LEU A 91 10.29 -15.62 14.87
N SER A 92 10.33 -15.50 16.19
CA SER A 92 10.56 -16.65 17.07
C SER A 92 9.32 -17.48 17.41
N GLY A 93 8.14 -16.84 17.46
CA GLY A 93 6.89 -17.50 17.82
C GLY A 93 6.10 -18.00 16.62
N LYS A 94 5.27 -19.04 16.82
CA LYS A 94 4.28 -19.47 15.83
C LYS A 94 3.07 -18.56 15.83
N GLY A 95 2.35 -18.45 14.69
CA GLY A 95 1.11 -17.68 14.53
C GLY A 95 1.19 -16.63 13.44
N SER A 96 0.21 -15.73 13.41
CA SER A 96 0.22 -14.60 12.50
C SER A 96 1.01 -13.44 13.08
N TYR A 97 1.80 -12.84 12.21
CA TYR A 97 2.42 -11.54 12.44
C TYR A 97 1.78 -10.51 11.50
N VAL A 98 1.55 -9.33 12.02
CA VAL A 98 1.04 -8.21 11.23
C VAL A 98 2.08 -7.11 11.19
N LEU A 99 2.56 -6.82 9.99
CA LEU A 99 3.43 -5.69 9.72
C LEU A 99 2.56 -4.51 9.33
N SER A 100 2.79 -3.32 9.89
CA SER A 100 2.06 -2.10 9.55
C SER A 100 3.00 -0.93 9.31
N TYR A 101 2.65 -0.09 8.33
CA TYR A 101 3.41 1.07 7.90
C TYR A 101 2.47 2.26 7.70
N GLU A 102 2.93 3.44 8.09
CA GLU A 102 2.30 4.73 7.81
C GLU A 102 3.35 5.67 7.22
N SER A 103 3.09 6.23 6.03
CA SER A 103 3.94 7.26 5.45
C SER A 103 3.73 8.61 6.13
N VAL A 104 4.73 9.49 6.08
CA VAL A 104 4.47 10.92 6.27
C VAL A 104 3.53 11.41 5.16
N PRO A 105 2.79 12.52 5.37
CA PRO A 105 2.01 13.14 4.30
C PRO A 105 2.91 13.65 3.18
N GLU A 106 2.51 13.40 1.94
CA GLU A 106 3.20 13.83 0.73
C GLU A 106 2.30 14.76 -0.09
N PHE A 107 2.90 15.59 -0.93
CA PHE A 107 2.20 16.56 -1.78
C PHE A 107 2.31 16.17 -3.25
N LEU A 108 1.19 16.32 -3.97
CA LEU A 108 1.09 16.07 -5.41
C LEU A 108 0.37 17.25 -6.07
N GLU A 109 0.88 17.69 -7.21
CA GLU A 109 0.16 18.55 -8.15
C GLU A 109 -0.12 17.73 -9.42
N TYR A 110 -1.38 17.63 -9.80
CA TYR A 110 -1.78 16.91 -11.01
C TYR A 110 -1.36 17.70 -12.24
N GLU A 111 -0.79 17.01 -13.22
CA GLU A 111 -0.37 17.61 -14.48
C GLU A 111 -1.52 18.33 -15.19
N ASN A 112 -2.70 17.73 -15.16
CA ASN A 112 -3.91 18.28 -15.75
C ASN A 112 -5.18 17.64 -15.15
N TYR A 113 -6.34 18.22 -15.51
CA TYR A 113 -7.63 17.74 -15.05
C TYR A 113 -7.94 16.29 -15.48
N GLU A 114 -7.56 15.87 -16.66
CA GLU A 114 -7.84 14.51 -17.16
C GLU A 114 -7.12 13.44 -16.33
N LYS A 115 -5.90 13.71 -15.87
CA LYS A 115 -5.16 12.83 -14.97
C LYS A 115 -5.87 12.70 -13.62
N PHE A 116 -6.31 13.80 -13.07
CA PHE A 116 -7.10 13.82 -11.83
C PHE A 116 -8.42 13.07 -11.97
N LYS A 117 -9.13 13.30 -13.06
CA LYS A 117 -10.39 12.61 -13.37
C LYS A 117 -10.17 11.10 -13.51
N SER A 118 -9.17 10.67 -14.29
CA SER A 118 -8.83 9.25 -14.46
C SER A 118 -8.54 8.56 -13.13
N PHE A 119 -7.81 9.22 -12.23
CA PHE A 119 -7.59 8.72 -10.88
C PHE A 119 -8.90 8.50 -10.12
N LEU A 120 -9.79 9.49 -10.12
CA LEU A 120 -11.08 9.37 -9.42
C LEU A 120 -11.98 8.30 -10.03
N GLU A 121 -11.98 8.15 -11.35
CA GLU A 121 -12.73 7.09 -12.05
C GLU A 121 -12.20 5.71 -11.71
N GLU A 122 -10.88 5.53 -11.70
CA GLU A 122 -10.23 4.27 -11.34
C GLU A 122 -10.58 3.84 -9.91
N GLN A 123 -10.59 4.79 -8.98
CA GLN A 123 -10.91 4.56 -7.57
C GLN A 123 -12.42 4.51 -7.26
N GLY A 124 -13.29 4.66 -8.26
CA GLY A 124 -14.75 4.69 -8.06
C GLY A 124 -15.25 5.94 -7.31
N LEU A 125 -14.50 7.03 -7.38
CA LEU A 125 -14.74 8.27 -6.62
C LEU A 125 -15.27 9.42 -7.50
N TRP A 126 -15.35 9.20 -8.81
CA TRP A 126 -15.73 10.25 -9.75
C TRP A 126 -17.17 10.69 -9.57
N ASP A 127 -17.37 12.01 -9.44
CA ASP A 127 -18.67 12.68 -9.46
C ASP A 127 -18.55 14.00 -10.25
N LYS A 128 -19.21 14.05 -11.41
CA LYS A 128 -19.21 15.22 -12.31
C LYS A 128 -19.77 16.50 -11.68
N ASN A 129 -20.61 16.39 -10.65
CA ASN A 129 -21.19 17.55 -9.96
C ASN A 129 -20.25 18.09 -8.89
N LYS A 130 -19.36 17.25 -8.37
CA LYS A 130 -18.43 17.59 -7.30
C LYS A 130 -17.07 18.05 -7.83
N TYR A 131 -16.57 17.45 -8.90
CA TYR A 131 -15.23 17.69 -9.40
C TYR A 131 -15.26 18.44 -10.73
N GLN A 132 -14.96 19.74 -10.68
CA GLN A 132 -14.97 20.62 -11.84
C GLN A 132 -13.56 20.84 -12.38
N PRO A 133 -13.39 21.13 -13.70
CA PRO A 133 -12.10 21.50 -14.27
C PRO A 133 -11.46 22.67 -13.53
N SER A 134 -10.17 22.57 -13.29
CA SER A 134 -9.35 23.60 -12.64
C SER A 134 -7.96 23.60 -13.25
N ASN A 135 -7.36 24.79 -13.33
CA ASN A 135 -5.99 24.95 -13.85
C ASN A 135 -4.92 24.46 -12.87
N LYS A 136 -5.30 24.32 -11.59
CA LYS A 136 -4.39 23.82 -10.57
C LYS A 136 -5.14 22.90 -9.64
N ILE A 137 -4.74 21.62 -9.64
CA ILE A 137 -5.32 20.58 -8.79
C ILE A 137 -4.19 19.98 -7.95
N THR A 138 -4.30 20.13 -6.65
CA THR A 138 -3.29 19.73 -5.70
C THR A 138 -3.89 18.80 -4.65
N GLU A 139 -3.09 17.83 -4.23
CA GLU A 139 -3.48 16.81 -3.27
C GLU A 139 -2.40 16.63 -2.21
N VAL A 140 -2.80 16.47 -0.96
CA VAL A 140 -1.96 15.90 0.09
C VAL A 140 -2.42 14.47 0.34
N TYR A 141 -1.51 13.51 0.34
CA TYR A 141 -1.85 12.12 0.53
C TYR A 141 -0.99 11.44 1.60
N SER A 142 -1.55 10.41 2.22
CA SER A 142 -0.83 9.52 3.15
C SER A 142 -1.17 8.07 2.84
N ARG A 143 -0.21 7.18 3.03
CA ARG A 143 -0.33 5.76 2.72
C ARG A 143 -0.22 4.93 3.99
N TYR A 144 -1.10 3.95 4.12
CA TYR A 144 -1.24 3.04 5.25
C TYR A 144 -1.18 1.62 4.71
N ALA A 145 -0.13 0.89 5.01
CA ALA A 145 0.06 -0.44 4.46
C ALA A 145 0.14 -1.49 5.57
N LYS A 146 -0.46 -2.65 5.34
CA LYS A 146 -0.34 -3.83 6.18
C LYS A 146 0.17 -5.02 5.39
N SER A 147 0.80 -5.97 6.08
CA SER A 147 1.09 -7.29 5.54
C SER A 147 0.92 -8.34 6.62
N ILE A 148 0.26 -9.45 6.25
CA ILE A 148 0.01 -10.56 7.17
C ILE A 148 0.97 -11.70 6.83
N ILE A 149 1.79 -12.08 7.80
CA ILE A 149 2.82 -13.11 7.69
C ILE A 149 2.44 -14.26 8.61
N THR A 150 2.58 -15.48 8.11
CA THR A 150 2.33 -16.72 8.84
C THR A 150 3.65 -17.33 9.30
N VAL A 151 3.72 -17.80 10.56
CA VAL A 151 4.87 -18.52 11.07
C VAL A 151 4.44 -19.88 11.60
N GLY A 152 4.92 -20.95 10.94
CA GLY A 152 4.54 -22.32 11.24
C GLY A 152 3.06 -22.62 10.95
N ASN A 153 2.58 -23.78 11.38
CA ASN A 153 1.17 -24.20 11.20
C ASN A 153 0.32 -23.73 12.41
N ALA A 154 0.27 -22.45 12.69
CA ALA A 154 -0.48 -21.93 13.81
C ALA A 154 -1.53 -20.92 13.35
N GLU A 155 -2.70 -21.00 13.95
CA GLU A 155 -3.78 -20.04 13.72
C GLU A 155 -3.39 -18.64 14.18
N GLY A 156 -3.89 -17.68 13.50
CA GLY A 156 -3.77 -16.26 13.83
C GLY A 156 -4.68 -15.45 12.94
N SER A 157 -5.10 -14.31 13.41
CA SER A 157 -6.00 -13.40 12.70
C SER A 157 -5.35 -12.05 12.50
N ASP A 158 -5.80 -11.36 11.47
CA ASP A 158 -5.58 -9.93 11.31
C ASP A 158 -6.37 -9.15 12.39
N PHE A 159 -5.99 -7.92 12.64
CA PHE A 159 -6.63 -7.02 13.61
C PHE A 159 -6.37 -5.56 13.25
N GLN A 160 -7.11 -4.64 13.88
CA GLN A 160 -6.85 -3.20 13.73
C GLN A 160 -5.53 -2.81 14.40
N THR A 161 -4.60 -2.28 13.60
CA THR A 161 -3.30 -1.80 14.07
C THR A 161 -3.30 -0.31 14.44
N ASN A 162 -4.49 0.32 14.47
CA ASN A 162 -4.71 1.74 14.70
C ASN A 162 -4.07 2.64 13.61
N LEU A 163 -3.97 2.17 12.38
CA LEU A 163 -3.76 3.03 11.23
C LEU A 163 -5.02 3.87 10.99
N LEU A 164 -4.84 5.10 10.49
CA LEU A 164 -5.97 6.03 10.29
C LEU A 164 -6.99 5.52 9.28
N PHE A 165 -6.53 4.80 8.27
CA PHE A 165 -7.34 4.16 7.24
C PHE A 165 -6.76 2.75 7.00
N GLU A 166 -7.53 1.68 7.27
CA GLU A 166 -7.00 0.33 7.19
C GLU A 166 -8.03 -0.73 6.81
N ILE A 167 -7.58 -1.73 6.08
CA ILE A 167 -8.31 -2.94 5.71
C ILE A 167 -7.94 -4.02 6.72
N VAL A 168 -8.95 -4.74 7.25
CA VAL A 168 -8.77 -5.83 8.22
C VAL A 168 -9.48 -7.08 7.74
N LEU A 169 -8.74 -8.18 7.60
CA LEU A 169 -9.31 -9.49 7.32
C LEU A 169 -10.08 -9.99 8.55
N GLN A 170 -11.32 -10.39 8.38
CA GLN A 170 -12.20 -10.83 9.49
C GLN A 170 -12.11 -12.34 9.77
N LYS A 171 -11.33 -13.07 8.97
CA LYS A 171 -11.03 -14.50 9.18
C LYS A 171 -9.53 -14.75 9.06
N SER A 172 -9.09 -15.80 9.77
CA SER A 172 -7.74 -16.34 9.60
C SER A 172 -7.52 -16.82 8.17
N ILE A 173 -6.35 -16.57 7.62
CA ILE A 173 -5.92 -17.07 6.31
C ILE A 173 -5.27 -18.47 6.39
N HIS A 174 -5.25 -19.08 7.59
CA HIS A 174 -4.74 -20.44 7.82
C HIS A 174 -5.83 -21.48 7.57
N ASN A 175 -5.44 -22.62 6.99
CA ASN A 175 -6.31 -23.77 6.75
C ASN A 175 -7.54 -23.45 5.86
N LEU A 176 -7.32 -22.72 4.79
CA LEU A 176 -8.37 -22.29 3.86
C LEU A 176 -8.81 -23.35 2.84
N LYS A 177 -8.55 -24.65 3.08
CA LYS A 177 -8.89 -25.72 2.11
C LYS A 177 -10.35 -25.66 1.61
N ASP A 178 -11.25 -25.17 2.46
CA ASP A 178 -12.69 -25.12 2.19
C ASP A 178 -13.25 -23.67 2.12
N LEU A 179 -12.41 -22.64 2.21
CA LEU A 179 -12.89 -21.25 2.15
C LEU A 179 -13.01 -20.79 0.70
N SER A 180 -14.24 -20.41 0.35
CA SER A 180 -14.53 -19.74 -0.92
C SER A 180 -14.46 -18.22 -0.82
N GLU A 181 -14.53 -17.67 0.40
CA GLU A 181 -14.58 -16.23 0.63
C GLU A 181 -13.89 -15.83 1.93
N ILE A 182 -13.23 -14.65 1.92
CA ILE A 182 -12.68 -13.99 3.11
C ILE A 182 -13.43 -12.67 3.30
N PRO A 183 -14.15 -12.51 4.42
CA PRO A 183 -14.74 -11.23 4.77
C PRO A 183 -13.65 -10.26 5.20
N VAL A 184 -13.76 -9.04 4.69
CA VAL A 184 -12.87 -7.90 5.05
C VAL A 184 -13.70 -6.76 5.57
N LYS A 185 -13.09 -5.93 6.40
CA LYS A 185 -13.69 -4.71 6.91
C LYS A 185 -12.75 -3.54 6.74
N LEU A 186 -13.28 -2.45 6.22
CA LEU A 186 -12.54 -1.21 6.02
C LEU A 186 -12.86 -0.24 7.16
N TYR A 187 -11.83 0.38 7.72
CA TYR A 187 -11.94 1.31 8.82
C TYR A 187 -11.31 2.67 8.48
N TYR A 188 -12.01 3.74 8.87
CA TYR A 188 -11.50 5.09 8.91
C TYR A 188 -11.67 5.67 10.31
N LYS A 189 -10.59 6.13 10.94
CA LYS A 189 -10.58 6.63 12.33
C LYS A 189 -11.22 5.61 13.31
N ASN A 190 -10.85 4.35 13.17
CA ASN A 190 -11.38 3.22 13.94
C ASN A 190 -12.90 2.99 13.83
N LYS A 191 -13.55 3.60 12.84
CA LYS A 191 -14.98 3.39 12.54
C LYS A 191 -15.14 2.68 11.19
N PRO A 192 -16.17 1.82 11.02
CA PRO A 192 -16.46 1.23 9.73
C PRO A 192 -16.56 2.30 8.63
N TYR A 193 -15.95 2.04 7.47
CA TYR A 193 -15.99 2.93 6.31
C TYR A 193 -16.77 2.27 5.17
N THR A 194 -17.91 2.87 4.84
CA THR A 194 -18.95 2.29 4.00
C THR A 194 -18.89 2.81 2.58
N ASN A 195 -19.51 2.07 1.64
CA ASN A 195 -19.65 2.46 0.25
C ASN A 195 -18.31 2.86 -0.40
N CYS A 196 -17.24 2.12 -0.07
CA CYS A 196 -15.91 2.34 -0.59
C CYS A 196 -15.48 1.18 -1.48
N GLN A 197 -14.92 1.50 -2.63
CA GLN A 197 -14.30 0.51 -3.50
C GLN A 197 -13.03 -0.04 -2.85
N ILE A 198 -12.89 -1.36 -2.84
CA ILE A 198 -11.64 -2.06 -2.57
C ILE A 198 -11.25 -2.76 -3.88
N THR A 199 -10.09 -2.42 -4.42
CA THR A 199 -9.50 -3.12 -5.56
C THR A 199 -8.66 -4.28 -5.05
N ILE A 200 -8.89 -5.47 -5.60
CA ILE A 200 -8.17 -6.68 -5.28
C ILE A 200 -7.28 -7.05 -6.46
N PHE A 201 -6.01 -7.24 -6.17
CA PHE A 201 -5.02 -7.79 -7.08
C PHE A 201 -4.62 -9.16 -6.55
N ARG A 202 -4.72 -10.21 -7.38
CA ARG A 202 -4.25 -11.54 -7.05
C ARG A 202 -3.17 -11.96 -8.04
N SER A 203 -2.00 -12.24 -7.54
CA SER A 203 -0.87 -12.74 -8.33
C SER A 203 -0.63 -14.23 -8.06
N LEU A 204 -0.64 -15.03 -9.11
CA LEU A 204 -0.33 -16.46 -9.08
C LEU A 204 0.38 -16.87 -10.37
N ASN A 205 1.58 -17.46 -10.28
CA ASN A 205 2.34 -17.97 -11.43
C ASN A 205 2.50 -16.93 -12.57
N ASN A 206 2.82 -15.68 -12.24
CA ASN A 206 2.93 -14.53 -13.15
C ASN A 206 1.62 -14.10 -13.82
N ASN A 207 0.48 -14.66 -13.44
CA ASN A 207 -0.82 -14.16 -13.84
C ASN A 207 -1.34 -13.19 -12.80
N LEU A 208 -1.94 -12.10 -13.24
CA LEU A 208 -2.54 -11.09 -12.39
C LEU A 208 -4.04 -11.00 -12.67
N ASP A 209 -4.84 -11.24 -11.65
CA ASP A 209 -6.28 -10.97 -11.69
C ASP A 209 -6.57 -9.69 -10.92
N ILE A 210 -7.42 -8.85 -11.48
CA ILE A 210 -7.85 -7.61 -10.86
C ILE A 210 -9.37 -7.58 -10.85
N TYR A 211 -9.96 -7.34 -9.68
CA TYR A 211 -11.40 -7.13 -9.54
C TYR A 211 -11.71 -6.16 -8.40
N LYS A 212 -12.93 -5.69 -8.32
CA LYS A 212 -13.36 -4.66 -7.39
C LYS A 212 -14.55 -5.13 -6.59
N ILE A 213 -14.58 -4.79 -5.31
CA ILE A 213 -15.71 -4.98 -4.40
C ILE A 213 -16.03 -3.66 -3.72
N ILE A 214 -17.23 -3.53 -3.18
CA ILE A 214 -17.65 -2.30 -2.47
C ILE A 214 -18.08 -2.68 -1.06
N THR A 215 -17.65 -1.91 -0.08
CA THR A 215 -18.06 -2.11 1.32
C THR A 215 -19.53 -1.74 1.52
N ASP A 216 -20.21 -2.55 2.30
CA ASP A 216 -21.62 -2.36 2.69
C ASP A 216 -21.79 -1.28 3.78
N GLU A 217 -23.00 -1.19 4.35
CA GLU A 217 -23.37 -0.25 5.42
C GLU A 217 -22.62 -0.52 6.73
N LYS A 218 -21.97 -1.69 6.90
CA LYS A 218 -21.15 -2.06 8.04
C LYS A 218 -19.66 -1.90 7.76
N GLY A 219 -19.30 -1.42 6.56
CA GLY A 219 -17.93 -1.33 6.09
C GLY A 219 -17.34 -2.69 5.71
N GLU A 220 -18.17 -3.70 5.45
CA GLU A 220 -17.78 -5.08 5.18
C GLU A 220 -17.90 -5.40 3.69
N ALA A 221 -17.05 -6.30 3.20
CA ALA A 221 -17.11 -6.87 1.87
C ALA A 221 -16.50 -8.28 1.88
N ASN A 222 -16.78 -9.10 0.85
CA ASN A 222 -16.22 -10.45 0.74
C ASN A 222 -15.28 -10.56 -0.46
N ILE A 223 -14.08 -11.08 -0.21
CA ILE A 223 -13.11 -11.43 -1.24
C ILE A 223 -13.39 -12.86 -1.68
N SER A 224 -13.62 -13.08 -2.97
CA SER A 224 -13.76 -14.43 -3.53
C SER A 224 -12.40 -15.11 -3.66
N ILE A 225 -12.26 -16.31 -3.08
CA ILE A 225 -11.03 -17.11 -3.10
C ILE A 225 -11.25 -18.37 -3.93
N LYS A 226 -11.02 -18.26 -5.21
CA LYS A 226 -11.11 -19.41 -6.15
C LYS A 226 -9.84 -20.26 -6.10
N GLU A 227 -8.69 -19.63 -6.02
CA GLU A 227 -7.36 -20.24 -6.02
C GLU A 227 -6.45 -19.52 -5.02
N GLY A 228 -5.31 -20.13 -4.70
CA GLY A 228 -4.26 -19.49 -3.91
C GLY A 228 -3.59 -18.33 -4.63
N GLY A 229 -2.55 -17.79 -4.03
CA GLY A 229 -1.73 -16.71 -4.58
C GLY A 229 -1.46 -15.61 -3.58
N ILE A 230 -0.72 -14.59 -4.02
CA ILE A 230 -0.46 -13.39 -3.25
C ILE A 230 -1.54 -12.35 -3.58
N PHE A 231 -2.16 -11.82 -2.55
CA PHE A 231 -3.21 -10.81 -2.65
C PHE A 231 -2.68 -9.46 -2.20
N LEU A 232 -3.06 -8.41 -2.93
CA LEU A 232 -2.99 -7.02 -2.52
C LEU A 232 -4.39 -6.43 -2.57
N LEU A 233 -4.84 -5.88 -1.47
CA LEU A 233 -6.05 -5.09 -1.37
C LEU A 233 -5.68 -3.63 -1.33
N SER A 234 -6.40 -2.79 -2.06
CA SER A 234 -6.19 -1.33 -2.08
C SER A 234 -7.52 -0.59 -1.99
N ALA A 235 -7.59 0.42 -1.13
CA ALA A 235 -8.75 1.30 -0.99
C ALA A 235 -8.30 2.74 -0.82
N VAL A 236 -9.12 3.69 -1.31
CA VAL A 236 -8.84 5.12 -1.23
C VAL A 236 -10.00 5.87 -0.59
N HIS A 237 -9.69 6.65 0.45
CA HIS A 237 -10.56 7.71 0.97
C HIS A 237 -10.14 9.04 0.35
N PHE A 238 -11.10 9.79 -0.19
CA PHE A 238 -10.83 11.06 -0.84
C PHE A 238 -11.78 12.15 -0.34
N SER A 239 -11.24 13.32 0.01
CA SER A 239 -11.99 14.43 0.58
C SER A 239 -11.35 15.79 0.27
N ASN A 240 -12.10 16.87 0.51
CA ASN A 240 -11.51 18.21 0.53
C ASN A 240 -10.43 18.27 1.63
N ASN A 241 -9.30 18.91 1.32
CA ASN A 241 -8.28 19.17 2.32
C ASN A 241 -8.75 20.32 3.22
N GLN A 242 -8.79 20.05 4.52
CA GLN A 242 -9.14 21.03 5.54
C GLN A 242 -7.93 21.52 6.35
N THR A 243 -6.72 21.04 5.99
CA THR A 243 -5.49 21.39 6.70
C THR A 243 -4.73 22.49 5.96
N VAL A 244 -4.26 23.50 6.69
CA VAL A 244 -3.49 24.63 6.13
C VAL A 244 -2.07 24.21 5.77
N GLN A 245 -1.60 23.07 6.30
CA GLN A 245 -0.19 22.67 6.30
C GLN A 245 0.42 22.49 4.90
N PHE A 246 -0.37 22.08 3.89
CA PHE A 246 0.15 21.79 2.55
C PHE A 246 -0.43 22.67 1.45
N ASN A 247 -1.36 23.58 1.75
CA ASN A 247 -2.07 24.39 0.76
C ASN A 247 -2.58 23.58 -0.45
N ALA A 248 -3.05 22.35 -0.20
CA ALA A 248 -3.61 21.47 -1.20
C ALA A 248 -5.13 21.58 -1.23
N ASN A 249 -5.74 21.38 -2.40
CA ASN A 249 -7.20 21.38 -2.56
C ASN A 249 -7.82 20.10 -1.98
N TRP A 250 -7.16 18.99 -2.20
CA TRP A 250 -7.67 17.64 -1.91
C TRP A 250 -6.79 16.90 -0.94
N LYS A 251 -7.40 15.91 -0.30
CA LYS A 251 -6.71 14.96 0.57
C LYS A 251 -7.15 13.54 0.26
N SER A 252 -6.18 12.65 0.09
CA SER A 252 -6.44 11.21 0.03
C SER A 252 -5.72 10.44 1.11
N LEU A 253 -6.30 9.30 1.48
CA LEU A 253 -5.71 8.30 2.36
C LEU A 253 -5.80 6.96 1.62
N TRP A 254 -4.67 6.27 1.53
CA TRP A 254 -4.54 5.02 0.82
C TRP A 254 -4.32 3.89 1.80
N ALA A 255 -5.21 2.92 1.83
CA ALA A 255 -5.03 1.71 2.61
C ALA A 255 -4.64 0.55 1.71
N SER A 256 -3.63 -0.22 2.10
CA SER A 256 -3.28 -1.47 1.46
C SER A 256 -3.12 -2.60 2.45
N SER A 257 -3.37 -3.84 2.01
CA SER A 257 -3.12 -5.04 2.80
C SER A 257 -2.66 -6.17 1.90
N THR A 258 -1.54 -6.83 2.23
CA THR A 258 -1.00 -7.97 1.50
C THR A 258 -1.01 -9.23 2.35
N PHE A 259 -1.26 -10.36 1.71
CA PHE A 259 -1.21 -11.69 2.32
C PHE A 259 -1.09 -12.76 1.24
N GLU A 260 -0.70 -13.97 1.63
CA GLU A 260 -0.64 -15.12 0.75
C GLU A 260 -1.61 -16.21 1.20
N ILE A 261 -2.29 -16.82 0.24
CA ILE A 261 -3.12 -18.01 0.43
C ILE A 261 -2.46 -19.18 -0.29
N ILE A 262 -2.18 -20.23 0.46
CA ILE A 262 -1.73 -21.51 -0.08
C ILE A 262 -2.94 -22.44 -0.14
N LYS A 263 -3.35 -22.82 -1.37
CA LYS A 263 -4.42 -23.79 -1.63
C LYS A 263 -3.84 -25.06 -2.21
#